data_8d1c64e600cbd343d83530b337e96e1f
#
_entry.id   8d1c64e600cbd343d83530b337e96e1f
#
_cell.length_a   1.000
_cell.length_b   1.000
_cell.length_c   1.000
_cell.angle_alpha   90.00
_cell.angle_beta   90.00
_cell.angle_gamma   90.00
#
_symmetry.space_group_name_H-M   'P 1'
#
loop_
_entity.id
_entity.type
_entity.pdbx_description
1 polymer ?
#
loop_
_entity_poly.entity_id
_entity_poly.type
_entity_poly.pdbx_seq_one_letter_code
_entity_poly.pdbx_strand_id
1 'polypeptide(L)'
;MPETYDLAGYGAMAGDRVRMKAYAAAIARAVRPGDVVLDVGAGTGVFSLLACRAGARRVYAVEPADAIHTARELARENGFADRIDFIQGVSTAIGLPEKADVVV
;
A
#
# COMPACT_ATOMS: atom_id res chain seq x y z
N MET A 1 -14.24 -27.66 3.03
CA MET A 1 -13.52 -26.78 3.89
C MET A 1 -14.11 -26.66 5.22
N PRO A 2 -14.49 -27.12 5.85
CA PRO A 2 -15.25 -26.98 6.99
C PRO A 2 -14.52 -26.62 8.22
N GLU A 3 -14.54 -27.42 9.19
CA GLU A 3 -14.12 -26.98 10.48
C GLU A 3 -12.67 -26.64 10.58
N THR A 4 -11.81 -27.43 9.96
CA THR A 4 -10.38 -27.14 9.94
C THR A 4 -10.10 -25.85 9.22
N TYR A 5 -10.81 -25.62 8.13
CA TYR A 5 -10.68 -24.39 7.39
C TYR A 5 -11.16 -23.19 8.22
N ASP A 6 -12.29 -23.34 8.90
CA ASP A 6 -12.85 -22.24 9.69
C ASP A 6 -11.91 -21.86 10.84
N LEU A 7 -11.36 -22.84 11.52
CA LEU A 7 -10.41 -22.59 12.60
C LEU A 7 -9.12 -21.97 12.09
N ALA A 8 -8.57 -22.55 11.02
CA ALA A 8 -7.35 -22.02 10.41
C ALA A 8 -7.59 -20.64 9.81
N GLY A 9 -8.72 -20.44 9.16
CA GLY A 9 -9.09 -19.16 8.59
C GLY A 9 -9.26 -18.09 9.65
N TYR A 10 -9.90 -18.42 10.76
CA TYR A 10 -10.06 -17.50 11.86
C TYR A 10 -8.72 -17.10 12.47
N GLY A 11 -7.83 -18.07 12.69
CA GLY A 11 -6.50 -17.81 13.21
C GLY A 11 -5.66 -16.96 12.24
N ALA A 12 -5.76 -17.26 10.95
CA ALA A 12 -5.06 -16.49 9.93
C ALA A 12 -5.57 -15.06 9.87
N MET A 13 -6.87 -14.84 9.97
CA MET A 13 -7.45 -13.51 9.99
C MET A 13 -6.99 -12.72 11.22
N ALA A 14 -6.93 -13.34 12.38
CA ALA A 14 -6.43 -12.69 13.58
C ALA A 14 -4.96 -12.31 13.44
N GLY A 15 -4.14 -13.21 12.89
CA GLY A 15 -2.73 -12.95 12.64
C GLY A 15 -2.54 -11.85 11.59
N ASP A 16 -3.37 -11.82 10.56
CA ASP A 16 -3.32 -10.78 9.55
C ASP A 16 -3.69 -9.41 10.11
N ARG A 17 -4.66 -9.34 11.01
CA ARG A 17 -5.01 -8.09 11.69
C ARG A 17 -3.85 -7.57 12.53
N VAL A 18 -3.19 -8.45 13.26
CA VAL A 18 -2.03 -8.07 14.07
C VAL A 18 -0.90 -7.56 13.18
N ARG A 19 -0.61 -8.27 12.09
CA ARG A 19 0.40 -7.81 11.14
C ARG A 19 0.04 -6.48 10.50
N MET A 20 -1.23 -6.31 10.12
CA MET A 20 -1.67 -5.07 9.48
C MET A 20 -1.55 -3.89 10.44
N LYS A 21 -1.89 -4.07 11.72
CA LYS A 21 -1.70 -3.02 12.72
C LYS A 21 -0.23 -2.67 12.89
N ALA A 22 0.65 -3.67 12.88
CA ALA A 22 2.09 -3.44 12.99
C ALA A 22 2.62 -2.68 11.78
N TYR A 23 2.21 -3.05 10.58
CA TYR A 23 2.60 -2.32 9.35
C TYR A 23 2.06 -0.90 9.34
N ALA A 24 0.81 -0.71 9.75
CA ALA A 24 0.23 0.63 9.81
C ALA A 24 0.99 1.52 10.78
N ALA A 25 1.35 0.98 11.94
CA ALA A 25 2.14 1.70 12.94
C ALA A 25 3.55 2.02 12.42
N ALA A 26 4.18 1.08 11.72
CA ALA A 26 5.50 1.28 11.15
C ALA A 26 5.48 2.37 10.07
N ILE A 27 4.48 2.34 9.20
CA ILE A 27 4.33 3.36 8.15
C ILE A 27 4.07 4.73 8.78
N ALA A 28 3.22 4.79 9.79
CA ALA A 28 2.92 6.04 10.48
C ALA A 28 4.17 6.66 11.12
N ARG A 29 5.11 5.82 11.56
CA ARG A 29 6.37 6.31 12.12
C ARG A 29 7.41 6.66 11.05
N ALA A 30 7.41 5.91 9.95
CA ALA A 30 8.43 6.07 8.91
C ALA A 30 8.12 7.24 7.97
N VAL A 31 6.85 7.49 7.69
CA VAL A 31 6.43 8.53 6.75
C VAL A 31 6.18 9.82 7.50
N ARG A 32 6.84 10.87 7.08
CA ARG A 32 6.65 12.22 7.62
C ARG A 32 5.79 13.04 6.68
N PRO A 33 5.06 14.03 7.19
CA PRO A 33 4.32 14.94 6.33
C PRO A 33 5.21 15.56 5.25
N GLY A 34 4.76 15.49 4.02
CA GLY A 34 5.49 16.01 2.87
C GLY A 34 6.42 15.01 2.19
N ASP A 35 6.57 13.80 2.74
CA ASP A 35 7.44 12.78 2.14
C ASP A 35 6.89 12.26 0.81
N VAL A 36 7.83 11.82 -0.03
CA VAL A 36 7.55 11.05 -1.24
C VAL A 36 7.80 9.58 -0.93
N VAL A 37 6.81 8.74 -1.20
CA VAL A 37 6.84 7.32 -0.86
C VAL A 37 6.77 6.48 -2.13
N LEU A 38 7.59 5.43 -2.19
CA LEU A 38 7.52 4.41 -3.23
C LEU A 38 6.95 3.13 -2.60
N ASP A 39 5.83 2.67 -3.13
CA ASP A 39 5.18 1.42 -2.73
C ASP A 39 5.45 0.38 -3.81
N VAL A 40 6.37 -0.55 -3.54
CA VAL A 40 6.80 -1.57 -4.49
C VAL A 40 5.96 -2.82 -4.30
N GLY A 41 5.36 -3.31 -5.38
CA GLY A 41 4.43 -4.42 -5.29
C GLY A 41 3.16 -4.01 -4.56
N ALA A 42 2.60 -2.88 -4.95
CA ALA A 42 1.52 -2.23 -4.22
C ALA A 42 0.24 -3.07 -4.06
N GLY A 43 0.01 -4.03 -4.94
CA GLY A 43 -1.18 -4.88 -4.88
C GLY A 43 -2.45 -4.06 -4.93
N THR A 44 -3.29 -4.20 -3.91
CA THR A 44 -4.53 -3.43 -3.78
C THR A 44 -4.33 -2.03 -3.22
N GLY A 45 -3.11 -1.64 -2.90
CA GLY A 45 -2.78 -0.26 -2.54
C GLY A 45 -3.00 0.11 -1.08
N VAL A 46 -3.12 -0.85 -0.18
CA VAL A 46 -3.37 -0.56 1.23
C VAL A 46 -2.24 0.25 1.85
N PHE A 47 -0.99 -0.10 1.56
CA PHE A 47 0.16 0.64 2.12
C PHE A 47 0.26 2.05 1.55
N SER A 48 -0.11 2.22 0.29
CA SER A 48 -0.18 3.56 -0.31
C SER A 48 -1.21 4.44 0.39
N LEU A 49 -2.38 3.88 0.74
CA LEU A 49 -3.39 4.61 1.49
C LEU A 49 -2.88 4.99 2.89
N LEU A 50 -2.20 4.06 3.56
CA LEU A 50 -1.62 4.32 4.88
C LEU A 50 -0.55 5.41 4.81
N ALA A 51 0.27 5.41 3.77
CA ALA A 51 1.26 6.45 3.56
C ALA A 51 0.61 7.83 3.36
N CYS A 52 -0.48 7.89 2.60
CA CYS A 52 -1.23 9.13 2.43
C CYS A 52 -1.81 9.62 3.75
N ARG A 53 -2.35 8.72 4.56
CA ARG A 53 -2.88 9.08 5.89
C ARG A 53 -1.78 9.59 6.82
N ALA A 54 -0.57 9.09 6.66
CA ALA A 54 0.57 9.56 7.44
C ALA A 54 1.11 10.91 6.97
N GLY A 55 0.60 11.43 5.86
CA GLY A 55 0.95 12.75 5.37
C GLY A 55 1.85 12.78 4.15
N ALA A 56 2.05 11.66 3.46
CA ALA A 56 2.85 11.64 2.24
C ALA A 56 2.32 12.68 1.24
N ARG A 57 3.24 13.45 0.66
CA ARG A 57 2.88 14.41 -0.38
C ARG A 57 2.52 13.70 -1.68
N ARG A 58 3.27 12.65 -1.99
CA ARG A 58 3.10 11.87 -3.21
C ARG A 58 3.48 10.41 -2.92
N VAL A 59 2.69 9.49 -3.46
CA VAL A 59 3.01 8.07 -3.42
C VAL A 59 3.10 7.56 -4.86
N TYR A 60 4.16 6.84 -5.17
CA TYR A 60 4.29 6.11 -6.43
C TYR A 60 4.03 4.65 -6.13
N ALA A 61 2.90 4.15 -6.59
CA ALA A 61 2.49 2.77 -6.35
C ALA A 61 2.77 1.94 -7.60
N VAL A 62 3.72 1.04 -7.51
CA VAL A 62 4.19 0.22 -8.63
C VAL A 62 3.70 -1.20 -8.44
N GLU A 63 2.95 -1.72 -9.39
CA GLU A 63 2.39 -3.06 -9.35
C GLU A 63 2.29 -3.64 -10.75
N PRO A 64 2.88 -4.82 -11.02
CA PRO A 64 2.80 -5.42 -12.34
C PRO A 64 1.44 -6.04 -12.65
N ALA A 65 0.70 -6.45 -11.65
CA ALA A 65 -0.57 -7.17 -11.82
C ALA A 65 -1.75 -6.22 -11.97
N ASP A 66 -2.87 -6.78 -12.43
CA ASP A 66 -4.12 -6.02 -12.61
C ASP A 66 -4.75 -5.55 -11.29
N ALA A 67 -4.25 -6.04 -10.15
CA ALA A 67 -4.65 -5.53 -8.84
C ALA A 67 -4.50 -4.00 -8.73
N ILE A 68 -3.64 -3.40 -9.56
CA ILE A 68 -3.46 -1.95 -9.58
C ILE A 68 -4.77 -1.21 -9.92
N HIS A 69 -5.67 -1.83 -10.68
CA HIS A 69 -6.96 -1.21 -10.99
C HIS A 69 -7.85 -1.12 -9.75
N THR A 70 -7.81 -2.14 -8.90
CA THR A 70 -8.49 -2.11 -7.60
C THR A 70 -7.87 -1.05 -6.70
N ALA A 71 -6.54 -0.92 -6.73
CA ALA A 71 -5.84 0.10 -5.94
C ALA A 71 -6.29 1.51 -6.34
N ARG A 72 -6.47 1.77 -7.63
CA ARG A 72 -6.96 3.06 -8.11
C ARG A 72 -8.37 3.37 -7.59
N GLU A 73 -9.25 2.37 -7.61
CA GLU A 73 -10.61 2.52 -7.09
C GLU A 73 -10.61 2.84 -5.59
N LEU A 74 -9.81 2.10 -4.82
CA LEU A 74 -9.72 2.33 -3.38
C LEU A 74 -9.16 3.72 -3.06
N ALA A 75 -8.17 4.18 -3.80
CA ALA A 75 -7.61 5.51 -3.63
C ALA A 75 -8.66 6.58 -3.89
N ARG A 76 -9.44 6.42 -4.95
CA ARG A 76 -10.50 7.36 -5.29
C ARG A 76 -11.57 7.39 -4.21
N GLU A 77 -12.01 6.22 -3.74
CA GLU A 77 -13.01 6.11 -2.70
C GLU A 77 -12.57 6.74 -1.38
N ASN A 78 -11.28 6.73 -1.11
CA ASN A 78 -10.71 7.30 0.11
C ASN A 78 -10.22 8.75 -0.05
N GLY A 79 -10.39 9.34 -1.22
CA GLY A 79 -10.03 10.74 -1.46
C GLY A 79 -8.55 11.00 -1.69
N PHE A 80 -7.77 9.96 -2.04
CA PHE A 80 -6.33 10.07 -2.23
C PHE A 80 -5.87 9.96 -3.69
N ALA A 81 -6.81 9.93 -4.64
CA ALA A 81 -6.47 9.74 -6.05
C ALA A 81 -5.45 10.78 -6.56
N ASP A 82 -5.52 12.00 -6.07
CA ASP A 82 -4.64 13.09 -6.51
C ASP A 82 -3.22 12.97 -5.95
N ARG A 83 -3.02 12.12 -4.94
CA ARG A 83 -1.73 12.01 -4.25
C ARG A 83 -0.98 10.73 -4.60
N ILE A 84 -1.60 9.81 -5.34
CA ILE A 84 -1.00 8.53 -5.69
C ILE A 84 -0.90 8.41 -7.20
N ASP A 85 0.32 8.19 -7.70
CA ASP A 85 0.56 7.83 -9.08
C ASP A 85 0.68 6.32 -9.17
N PHE A 86 -0.23 5.69 -9.90
CA PHE A 86 -0.24 4.25 -10.10
C PHE A 86 0.48 3.90 -11.38
N ILE A 87 1.49 3.04 -11.27
CA ILE A 87 2.33 2.65 -12.38
C ILE A 87 2.29 1.14 -12.49
N GLN A 88 1.70 0.63 -13.58
CA GLN A 88 1.68 -0.81 -13.82
C GLN A 88 3.00 -1.24 -14.46
N GLY A 89 3.75 -2.07 -13.75
CA GLY A 89 5.06 -2.52 -14.19
C GLY A 89 5.89 -3.06 -13.04
N VAL A 90 7.15 -3.36 -13.32
CA VAL A 90 8.10 -3.82 -12.31
C VAL A 90 9.03 -2.67 -11.92
N SER A 91 9.35 -2.58 -10.64
CA SER A 91 10.11 -1.44 -10.10
C SER A 91 11.48 -1.27 -10.73
N THR A 92 12.11 -2.37 -11.15
CA THR A 92 13.45 -2.32 -11.77
C THR A 92 13.43 -1.71 -13.17
N ALA A 93 12.26 -1.63 -13.81
CA ALA A 93 12.12 -1.12 -15.18
C ALA A 93 11.55 0.30 -15.21
N ILE A 94 11.29 0.89 -14.06
CA ILE A 94 10.58 2.17 -13.96
C ILE A 94 11.50 3.23 -13.39
N GLY A 95 11.61 4.36 -14.10
CA GLY A 95 12.25 5.55 -13.58
C GLY A 95 11.21 6.44 -12.91
N LEU A 96 11.47 6.86 -11.68
CA LEU A 96 10.60 7.80 -11.00
C LEU A 96 10.97 9.23 -11.34
N PRO A 97 10.00 10.16 -11.38
CA PRO A 97 10.28 11.57 -11.68
C PRO A 97 11.00 12.30 -10.54
N GLU A 98 11.04 11.72 -9.36
CA GLU A 98 11.72 12.30 -8.20
C GLU A 98 12.17 11.18 -7.26
N LYS A 99 13.05 11.51 -6.33
CA LYS A 99 13.53 10.54 -5.35
C LYS A 99 12.47 10.26 -4.30
N ALA A 100 12.36 9.00 -3.90
CA ALA A 100 11.51 8.64 -2.78
C ALA A 100 12.27 8.84 -1.45
N ASP A 101 11.56 9.37 -0.46
CA ASP A 101 12.09 9.48 0.89
C ASP A 101 11.95 8.17 1.65
N VAL A 102 10.89 7.41 1.34
CA VAL A 102 10.55 6.15 1.99
C VAL A 102 10.15 5.12 0.93
N VAL A 103 10.60 3.90 1.11
CA VAL A 103 10.20 2.75 0.29
C VAL A 103 9.51 1.74 1.19
N VAL A 104 8.33 1.32 0.77
CA VAL A 104 7.54 0.33 1.51
C VAL A 104 7.24 -0.90 0.65
#